data_4a556618e42ab6b73577dafdeea70749
#
_entry.id   4a556618e42ab6b73577dafdeea70749
#
_cell.length_a   1.000
_cell.length_b   1.000
_cell.length_c   1.000
_cell.angle_alpha   90.00
_cell.angle_beta   90.00
_cell.angle_gamma   90.00
#
_symmetry.space_group_name_H-M   'P 1'
#
loop_
_entity.id
_entity.type
_entity.pdbx_description
1 polymer ?
#
loop_
_entity_poly.entity_id
_entity_poly.type
_entity_poly.pdbx_seq_one_letter_code
_entity_poly.pdbx_strand_id
1 'polypeptide(L)'
;ADATIAVRPVPGEEASRFGIMNTDADDNIVEFEEKPKQPKSNKASMGIYIFSWAKLRAYLTADEADKTSANDFGKNIIPAMLNDKQVMVAYNFEGYWKDVGTIESLWEANMDLLSVPMPIDLHDKKWRIYAKNPGLAPHYIAKGAVVSDSLVTEGSEVYGSVQHSVIFAGVTIEEGASVIDSVVMPYAVIKRGAVVRRAIVAENAVIGAGCMVGEETGNIAVVGQ
;
A
#
# COMPACT_ATOMS: atom_id res chain seq x y z
N ALA A 1 -26.56 9.68 -8.18
CA ALA A 1 -25.55 9.10 -9.07
C ALA A 1 -25.74 7.59 -9.19
N ASP A 2 -25.42 7.03 -10.34
CA ASP A 2 -25.45 5.59 -10.59
C ASP A 2 -24.13 4.95 -10.11
N ALA A 3 -23.06 5.74 -10.17
CA ALA A 3 -21.77 5.42 -9.56
C ALA A 3 -21.11 6.67 -8.99
N THR A 4 -20.36 6.48 -7.91
CA THR A 4 -19.44 7.48 -7.36
C THR A 4 -18.06 6.84 -7.29
N ILE A 5 -17.06 7.54 -7.81
CA ILE A 5 -15.67 7.06 -7.88
C ILE A 5 -14.81 8.00 -7.06
N ALA A 6 -14.11 7.45 -6.06
CA ALA A 6 -13.14 8.24 -5.31
C ALA A 6 -11.93 8.55 -6.19
N VAL A 7 -11.57 9.83 -6.24
CA VAL A 7 -10.43 10.34 -7.00
C VAL A 7 -9.52 11.17 -6.12
N ARG A 8 -8.24 11.20 -6.48
CA ARG A 8 -7.25 12.07 -5.87
C ARG A 8 -6.36 12.71 -6.93
N PRO A 9 -6.05 14.01 -6.83
CA PRO A 9 -5.03 14.62 -7.66
C PRO A 9 -3.66 13.99 -7.38
N VAL A 10 -2.98 13.57 -8.44
CA VAL A 10 -1.60 13.03 -8.39
C VAL A 10 -0.66 13.91 -9.20
N PRO A 11 0.67 13.87 -8.95
CA PRO A 11 1.65 14.52 -9.82
C PRO A 11 1.49 14.06 -11.28
N GLY A 12 1.63 14.99 -12.23
CA GLY A 12 1.38 14.71 -13.64
C GLY A 12 2.23 13.56 -14.21
N GLU A 13 3.46 13.40 -13.72
CA GLU A 13 4.36 12.31 -14.08
C GLU A 13 3.89 10.92 -13.62
N GLU A 14 3.12 10.86 -12.54
CA GLU A 14 2.55 9.62 -12.02
C GLU A 14 1.19 9.28 -12.64
N ALA A 15 0.49 10.26 -13.22
CA ALA A 15 -0.88 10.09 -13.70
C ALA A 15 -1.01 8.96 -14.74
N SER A 16 0.03 8.70 -15.53
CA SER A 16 0.05 7.59 -16.50
C SER A 16 -0.01 6.19 -15.88
N ARG A 17 0.15 6.06 -14.57
CA ARG A 17 0.07 4.78 -13.84
C ARG A 17 -1.35 4.41 -13.43
N PHE A 18 -2.28 5.38 -13.48
CA PHE A 18 -3.64 5.26 -12.94
C PHE A 18 -4.70 5.39 -14.03
N GLY A 19 -5.89 4.93 -13.72
CA GLY A 19 -7.09 5.34 -14.43
C GLY A 19 -7.39 6.81 -14.10
N ILE A 20 -7.52 7.67 -15.13
CA ILE A 20 -7.72 9.10 -14.97
C ILE A 20 -9.17 9.47 -15.28
N MET A 21 -9.76 10.22 -14.36
CA MET A 21 -11.12 10.76 -14.52
C MET A 21 -11.07 12.20 -15.03
N ASN A 22 -11.74 12.43 -16.17
CA ASN A 22 -12.00 13.77 -16.68
C ASN A 22 -13.41 14.16 -16.24
N THR A 23 -13.55 15.30 -15.56
CA THR A 23 -14.82 15.76 -14.98
C THR A 23 -15.22 17.12 -15.54
N ASP A 24 -16.52 17.40 -15.51
CA ASP A 24 -17.03 18.76 -15.67
C ASP A 24 -16.89 19.59 -14.37
N ALA A 25 -17.47 20.80 -14.37
CA ALA A 25 -17.41 21.72 -13.24
C ALA A 25 -18.18 21.23 -11.99
N ASP A 26 -19.12 20.32 -12.16
CA ASP A 26 -19.95 19.74 -11.10
C ASP A 26 -19.45 18.36 -10.66
N ASP A 27 -18.19 18.03 -11.00
CA ASP A 27 -17.54 16.74 -10.75
C ASP A 27 -18.24 15.52 -11.41
N ASN A 28 -19.13 15.73 -12.41
CA ASN A 28 -19.63 14.62 -13.20
C ASN A 28 -18.50 14.08 -14.08
N ILE A 29 -18.33 12.75 -14.09
CA ILE A 29 -17.32 12.10 -14.91
C ILE A 29 -17.81 12.07 -16.35
N VAL A 30 -17.08 12.75 -17.22
CA VAL A 30 -17.39 12.85 -18.66
C VAL A 30 -16.54 11.91 -19.51
N GLU A 31 -15.37 11.52 -19.01
CA GLU A 31 -14.45 10.62 -19.70
C GLU A 31 -13.57 9.87 -18.69
N PHE A 32 -13.22 8.65 -19.03
CA PHE A 32 -12.26 7.81 -18.30
C PHE A 32 -11.14 7.37 -19.23
N GLU A 33 -9.90 7.50 -18.78
CA GLU A 33 -8.70 7.10 -19.51
C GLU A 33 -7.91 6.08 -18.66
N GLU A 34 -7.82 4.84 -19.13
CA GLU A 34 -7.05 3.80 -18.43
C GLU A 34 -5.55 3.92 -18.76
N LYS A 35 -4.76 4.32 -17.77
CA LYS A 35 -3.28 4.45 -17.87
C LYS A 35 -2.81 5.20 -19.13
N PRO A 36 -3.31 6.42 -19.36
CA PRO A 36 -3.02 7.18 -20.57
C PRO A 36 -1.55 7.62 -20.59
N LYS A 37 -0.92 7.60 -21.78
CA LYS A 37 0.44 8.13 -21.95
C LYS A 37 0.51 9.66 -21.78
N GLN A 38 -0.56 10.34 -22.10
CA GLN A 38 -0.71 11.79 -21.98
C GLN A 38 -2.08 12.09 -21.35
N PRO A 39 -2.17 12.08 -20.01
CA PRO A 39 -3.43 12.29 -19.30
C PRO A 39 -3.95 13.71 -19.51
N LYS A 40 -5.25 13.88 -19.72
CA LYS A 40 -5.92 15.18 -19.83
C LYS A 40 -6.18 15.84 -18.47
N SER A 41 -6.19 15.04 -17.41
CA SER A 41 -6.40 15.43 -16.03
C SER A 41 -5.40 14.72 -15.12
N ASN A 42 -5.31 15.16 -13.88
CA ASN A 42 -4.53 14.48 -12.84
C ASN A 42 -5.40 13.82 -11.76
N LYS A 43 -6.73 13.75 -11.96
CA LYS A 43 -7.65 13.10 -11.04
C LYS A 43 -7.54 11.58 -11.20
N ALA A 44 -6.64 10.96 -10.44
CA ALA A 44 -6.45 9.51 -10.45
C ALA A 44 -7.58 8.80 -9.71
N SER A 45 -8.11 7.74 -10.30
CA SER A 45 -9.02 6.82 -9.63
C SER A 45 -8.30 6.09 -8.50
N MET A 46 -8.89 6.10 -7.31
CA MET A 46 -8.36 5.38 -6.16
C MET A 46 -8.71 3.87 -6.17
N GLY A 47 -9.46 3.40 -7.17
CA GLY A 47 -9.98 2.04 -7.18
C GLY A 47 -11.09 1.80 -6.15
N ILE A 48 -11.68 2.86 -5.62
CA ILE A 48 -12.74 2.81 -4.60
C ILE A 48 -14.03 3.36 -5.23
N TYR A 49 -15.05 2.51 -5.24
CA TYR A 49 -16.29 2.77 -5.95
C TYR A 49 -17.51 2.53 -5.07
N ILE A 50 -18.54 3.36 -5.27
CA ILE A 50 -19.88 3.15 -4.75
C ILE A 50 -20.84 3.10 -5.93
N PHE A 51 -21.57 2.00 -6.12
CA PHE A 51 -22.51 1.82 -7.21
C PHE A 51 -23.94 1.63 -6.73
N SER A 52 -24.89 2.06 -7.53
CA SER A 52 -26.25 1.52 -7.45
C SER A 52 -26.21 0.03 -7.79
N TRP A 53 -26.54 -0.84 -6.80
CA TRP A 53 -26.42 -2.29 -6.97
C TRP A 53 -27.21 -2.83 -8.16
N ALA A 54 -28.44 -2.34 -8.37
CA ALA A 54 -29.26 -2.78 -9.49
C ALA A 54 -28.59 -2.49 -10.86
N LYS A 55 -27.92 -1.34 -10.98
CA LYS A 55 -27.16 -0.96 -12.17
C LYS A 55 -25.90 -1.84 -12.29
N LEU A 56 -25.08 -1.86 -11.27
CA LEU A 56 -23.84 -2.63 -11.28
C LEU A 56 -24.08 -4.10 -11.63
N ARG A 57 -25.09 -4.73 -11.02
CA ARG A 57 -25.43 -6.14 -11.30
C ARG A 57 -25.70 -6.36 -12.79
N ALA A 58 -26.43 -5.45 -13.45
CA ALA A 58 -26.74 -5.60 -14.86
C ALA A 58 -25.46 -5.56 -15.73
N TYR A 59 -24.55 -4.62 -15.44
CA TYR A 59 -23.27 -4.52 -16.16
C TYR A 59 -22.36 -5.71 -15.90
N LEU A 60 -22.23 -6.17 -14.66
CA LEU A 60 -21.40 -7.34 -14.32
C LEU A 60 -21.94 -8.61 -14.99
N THR A 61 -23.27 -8.81 -15.02
CA THR A 61 -23.86 -9.98 -15.69
C THR A 61 -23.65 -9.94 -17.20
N ALA A 62 -23.74 -8.75 -17.82
CA ALA A 62 -23.47 -8.59 -19.25
C ALA A 62 -21.99 -8.81 -19.56
N ASP A 63 -21.09 -8.28 -18.73
CA ASP A 63 -19.65 -8.42 -18.87
C ASP A 63 -19.18 -9.87 -18.72
N GLU A 64 -19.74 -10.62 -17.75
CA GLU A 64 -19.46 -12.05 -17.55
C GLU A 64 -19.85 -12.89 -18.79
N ALA A 65 -20.93 -12.50 -19.50
CA ALA A 65 -21.39 -13.17 -20.70
C ALA A 65 -20.51 -12.87 -21.92
N ASP A 66 -19.76 -11.78 -21.92
CA ASP A 66 -18.84 -11.39 -22.97
C ASP A 66 -17.49 -12.07 -22.82
N LYS A 67 -17.25 -13.11 -23.63
CA LYS A 67 -15.98 -13.87 -23.62
C LYS A 67 -14.75 -13.05 -24.05
N THR A 68 -14.93 -11.85 -24.60
CA THR A 68 -13.85 -10.94 -25.01
C THR A 68 -13.51 -9.93 -23.92
N SER A 69 -14.31 -9.85 -22.88
CA SER A 69 -14.08 -8.95 -21.75
C SER A 69 -12.83 -9.34 -20.96
N ALA A 70 -12.13 -8.32 -20.45
CA ALA A 70 -11.04 -8.49 -19.50
C ALA A 70 -11.55 -8.69 -18.05
N ASN A 71 -12.85 -8.58 -17.80
CA ASN A 71 -13.50 -8.58 -16.49
C ASN A 71 -12.88 -7.53 -15.53
N ASP A 72 -12.69 -6.33 -16.04
CA ASP A 72 -11.99 -5.25 -15.38
C ASP A 72 -12.87 -4.00 -15.29
N PHE A 73 -12.94 -3.39 -14.10
CA PHE A 73 -13.77 -2.19 -13.91
C PHE A 73 -13.35 -1.03 -14.81
N GLY A 74 -12.05 -0.77 -14.92
CA GLY A 74 -11.53 0.34 -15.71
C GLY A 74 -11.63 0.10 -17.21
N LYS A 75 -11.46 -1.14 -17.68
CA LYS A 75 -11.48 -1.46 -19.11
C LYS A 75 -12.88 -1.75 -19.66
N ASN A 76 -13.76 -2.28 -18.82
CA ASN A 76 -15.06 -2.78 -19.25
C ASN A 76 -16.23 -2.04 -18.61
N ILE A 77 -16.37 -2.10 -17.29
CA ILE A 77 -17.59 -1.63 -16.59
C ILE A 77 -17.73 -0.11 -16.64
N ILE A 78 -16.70 0.65 -16.26
CA ILE A 78 -16.75 2.12 -16.23
C ILE A 78 -16.97 2.68 -17.64
N PRO A 79 -16.23 2.27 -18.69
CA PRO A 79 -16.48 2.70 -20.04
C PRO A 79 -17.89 2.35 -20.55
N ALA A 80 -18.41 1.14 -20.26
CA ALA A 80 -19.77 0.76 -20.65
C ALA A 80 -20.82 1.67 -20.00
N MET A 81 -20.68 1.94 -18.69
CA MET A 81 -21.59 2.85 -17.97
C MET A 81 -21.54 4.27 -18.53
N LEU A 82 -20.35 4.78 -18.89
CA LEU A 82 -20.21 6.11 -19.52
C LEU A 82 -20.85 6.15 -20.91
N ASN A 83 -20.63 5.12 -21.74
CA ASN A 83 -21.25 5.02 -23.07
C ASN A 83 -22.78 5.01 -23.00
N ASP A 84 -23.34 4.36 -21.97
CA ASP A 84 -24.78 4.32 -21.70
C ASP A 84 -25.30 5.58 -20.98
N LYS A 85 -24.44 6.61 -20.85
CA LYS A 85 -24.77 7.89 -20.21
C LYS A 85 -25.32 7.75 -18.79
N GLN A 86 -24.81 6.77 -18.03
CA GLN A 86 -25.11 6.67 -16.60
C GLN A 86 -24.51 7.86 -15.86
N VAL A 87 -25.21 8.32 -14.82
CA VAL A 87 -24.74 9.45 -14.00
C VAL A 87 -23.62 8.99 -13.07
N MET A 88 -22.41 9.37 -13.40
CA MET A 88 -21.21 9.02 -12.63
C MET A 88 -20.54 10.28 -12.09
N VAL A 89 -20.18 10.27 -10.81
CA VAL A 89 -19.63 11.45 -10.11
C VAL A 89 -18.28 11.09 -9.50
N ALA A 90 -17.34 12.01 -9.61
CA ALA A 90 -16.06 11.92 -8.92
C ALA A 90 -16.20 12.46 -7.47
N TYR A 91 -15.73 11.70 -6.50
CA TYR A 91 -15.59 12.15 -5.12
C TYR A 91 -14.13 12.53 -4.88
N ASN A 92 -13.86 13.81 -4.75
CA ASN A 92 -12.50 14.30 -4.47
C ASN A 92 -12.13 13.96 -3.03
N PHE A 93 -11.30 12.92 -2.85
CA PHE A 93 -10.86 12.47 -1.54
C PHE A 93 -9.75 13.36 -1.00
N GLU A 94 -9.95 13.82 0.24
CA GLU A 94 -8.95 14.54 1.02
C GLU A 94 -8.43 13.63 2.13
N GLY A 95 -7.14 13.44 2.21
CA GLY A 95 -6.53 12.58 3.21
C GLY A 95 -5.34 11.78 2.68
N TYR A 96 -4.75 10.96 3.52
CA TYR A 96 -3.67 10.09 3.09
C TYR A 96 -4.20 8.93 2.23
N TRP A 97 -3.58 8.75 1.08
CA TRP A 97 -3.80 7.61 0.20
C TRP A 97 -2.50 7.29 -0.53
N LYS A 98 -2.13 6.03 -0.59
CA LYS A 98 -0.96 5.53 -1.32
C LYS A 98 -1.32 4.25 -2.06
N ASP A 99 -1.05 4.21 -3.35
CA ASP A 99 -1.09 2.97 -4.13
C ASP A 99 0.21 2.21 -3.90
N VAL A 100 0.09 0.96 -3.46
CA VAL A 100 1.23 0.10 -3.12
C VAL A 100 1.53 -0.93 -4.23
N GLY A 101 1.27 -0.56 -5.47
CA GLY A 101 1.45 -1.42 -6.65
C GLY A 101 2.91 -1.66 -7.08
N THR A 102 3.89 -1.02 -6.45
CA THR A 102 5.32 -1.24 -6.70
C THR A 102 6.07 -1.52 -5.40
N ILE A 103 7.28 -2.08 -5.50
CA ILE A 103 8.15 -2.34 -4.35
C ILE A 103 8.47 -1.03 -3.62
N GLU A 104 8.80 0.01 -4.37
CA GLU A 104 9.11 1.34 -3.84
C GLU A 104 7.91 1.92 -3.09
N SER A 105 6.72 1.91 -3.69
CA SER A 105 5.53 2.47 -3.05
C SER A 105 5.08 1.68 -1.81
N LEU A 106 5.30 0.36 -1.78
CA LEU A 106 5.06 -0.45 -0.59
C LEU A 106 6.04 -0.10 0.53
N TRP A 107 7.33 0.04 0.21
CA TRP A 107 8.34 0.46 1.18
C TRP A 107 8.04 1.87 1.71
N GLU A 108 7.81 2.82 0.82
CA GLU A 108 7.47 4.20 1.19
C GLU A 108 6.21 4.30 2.07
N ALA A 109 5.15 3.54 1.75
CA ALA A 109 3.92 3.54 2.55
C ALA A 109 4.16 3.07 4.00
N ASN A 110 5.12 2.17 4.21
CA ASN A 110 5.54 1.77 5.55
C ASN A 110 6.40 2.84 6.22
N MET A 111 7.32 3.47 5.49
CA MET A 111 8.15 4.57 6.02
C MET A 111 7.32 5.81 6.34
N ASP A 112 6.27 6.10 5.59
CA ASP A 112 5.33 7.20 5.87
C ASP A 112 4.74 7.08 7.29
N LEU A 113 4.57 5.86 7.83
CA LEU A 113 4.10 5.64 9.20
C LEU A 113 5.11 6.04 10.28
N LEU A 114 6.37 6.27 9.91
CA LEU A 114 7.41 6.76 10.82
C LEU A 114 7.56 8.28 10.79
N SER A 115 6.86 8.94 9.88
CA SER A 115 6.96 10.41 9.73
C SER A 115 6.27 11.16 10.88
N VAL A 116 6.70 12.40 11.11
CA VAL A 116 6.12 13.28 12.14
C VAL A 116 5.66 14.59 11.48
N PRO A 117 4.34 14.89 11.47
CA PRO A 117 3.25 14.07 12.00
C PRO A 117 2.99 12.82 11.15
N MET A 118 2.53 11.74 11.80
CA MET A 118 2.12 10.52 11.11
C MET A 118 0.89 10.82 10.23
N PRO A 119 0.86 10.39 8.96
CA PRO A 119 -0.25 10.72 8.05
C PRO A 119 -1.54 9.96 8.35
N ILE A 120 -1.46 8.86 9.09
CA ILE A 120 -2.59 8.06 9.57
C ILE A 120 -2.44 7.83 11.06
N ASP A 121 -3.48 8.12 11.85
CA ASP A 121 -3.50 7.78 13.27
C ASP A 121 -3.81 6.28 13.46
N LEU A 122 -2.78 5.47 13.66
CA LEU A 122 -2.92 4.04 13.96
C LEU A 122 -3.58 3.76 15.32
N HIS A 123 -3.68 4.78 16.20
CA HIS A 123 -4.22 4.66 17.54
C HIS A 123 -5.64 5.23 17.68
N ASP A 124 -6.28 5.64 16.58
CA ASP A 124 -7.64 6.16 16.61
C ASP A 124 -8.62 5.13 17.16
N LYS A 125 -9.14 5.43 18.37
CA LYS A 125 -10.12 4.57 19.05
C LYS A 125 -11.52 4.65 18.45
N LYS A 126 -11.83 5.72 17.70
CA LYS A 126 -13.15 5.92 17.07
C LYS A 126 -13.25 5.20 15.74
N TRP A 127 -12.14 5.10 15.02
CA TRP A 127 -12.07 4.40 13.76
C TRP A 127 -10.93 3.37 13.77
N ARG A 128 -11.15 2.28 14.47
CA ARG A 128 -10.15 1.23 14.65
C ARG A 128 -9.90 0.49 13.34
N ILE A 129 -8.63 0.30 13.03
CA ILE A 129 -8.19 -0.60 11.94
C ILE A 129 -8.27 -2.03 12.46
N TYR A 130 -9.09 -2.87 11.82
CA TYR A 130 -9.23 -4.27 12.17
C TYR A 130 -8.34 -5.11 11.25
N ALA A 131 -7.51 -5.94 11.85
CA ALA A 131 -6.66 -6.90 11.16
C ALA A 131 -6.70 -8.24 11.90
N LYS A 132 -6.16 -9.29 11.28
CA LYS A 132 -5.95 -10.56 11.95
C LYS A 132 -4.92 -10.34 13.07
N ASN A 133 -5.37 -10.49 14.32
CA ASN A 133 -4.47 -10.42 15.47
C ASN A 133 -3.90 -11.82 15.71
N PRO A 134 -2.58 -12.03 15.63
CA PRO A 134 -1.95 -13.33 15.88
C PRO A 134 -1.96 -13.72 17.37
N GLY A 135 -2.30 -12.81 18.29
CA GLY A 135 -2.36 -13.09 19.73
C GLY A 135 -1.01 -13.46 20.33
N LEU A 136 0.05 -12.83 19.86
CA LEU A 136 1.41 -13.07 20.35
C LEU A 136 1.67 -12.36 21.68
N ALA A 137 2.77 -12.74 22.34
CA ALA A 137 3.27 -12.08 23.55
C ALA A 137 3.67 -10.61 23.22
N PRO A 138 3.76 -9.71 24.20
CA PRO A 138 4.37 -8.42 24.00
C PRO A 138 5.76 -8.53 23.36
N HIS A 139 6.14 -7.53 22.55
CA HIS A 139 7.49 -7.49 22.02
C HIS A 139 8.55 -7.40 23.15
N TYR A 140 9.70 -7.97 22.92
CA TYR A 140 10.82 -7.95 23.84
C TYR A 140 12.02 -7.20 23.26
N ILE A 141 12.51 -6.20 23.99
CA ILE A 141 13.74 -5.46 23.66
C ILE A 141 14.80 -5.86 24.68
N ALA A 142 15.85 -6.56 24.23
CA ALA A 142 16.88 -7.09 25.08
C ALA A 142 17.79 -6.00 25.66
N LYS A 143 18.46 -6.32 26.77
CA LYS A 143 19.48 -5.43 27.35
C LYS A 143 20.61 -5.20 26.34
N GLY A 144 20.87 -3.95 26.00
CA GLY A 144 21.90 -3.57 25.01
C GLY A 144 21.41 -3.49 23.57
N ALA A 145 20.17 -3.91 23.28
CA ALA A 145 19.53 -3.63 22.01
C ALA A 145 19.21 -2.14 21.87
N VAL A 146 19.24 -1.62 20.64
CA VAL A 146 18.93 -0.22 20.34
C VAL A 146 17.79 -0.15 19.35
N VAL A 147 16.71 0.51 19.73
CA VAL A 147 15.56 0.75 18.84
C VAL A 147 15.30 2.25 18.79
N SER A 148 15.29 2.83 17.60
CA SER A 148 15.03 4.25 17.39
C SER A 148 14.17 4.47 16.16
N ASP A 149 13.25 5.44 16.22
CA ASP A 149 12.41 5.89 15.11
C ASP A 149 11.78 4.71 14.33
N SER A 150 11.13 3.79 15.04
CA SER A 150 10.71 2.51 14.46
C SER A 150 9.39 2.02 15.06
N LEU A 151 8.61 1.31 14.26
CA LEU A 151 7.45 0.56 14.73
C LEU A 151 7.85 -0.90 14.97
N VAL A 152 7.57 -1.41 16.19
CA VAL A 152 7.81 -2.81 16.55
C VAL A 152 6.52 -3.42 17.08
N THR A 153 6.04 -4.47 16.43
CA THR A 153 4.75 -5.08 16.79
C THR A 153 4.91 -6.28 17.73
N GLU A 154 3.80 -6.84 18.20
CA GLU A 154 3.77 -7.92 19.18
C GLU A 154 4.53 -9.16 18.74
N GLY A 155 5.05 -9.91 19.69
CA GLY A 155 5.80 -11.14 19.48
C GLY A 155 7.20 -10.95 18.92
N SER A 156 7.62 -9.72 18.63
CA SER A 156 8.96 -9.46 18.12
C SER A 156 9.99 -9.52 19.23
N GLU A 157 11.16 -10.11 18.95
CA GLU A 157 12.30 -10.19 19.86
C GLU A 157 13.50 -9.46 19.25
N VAL A 158 13.93 -8.38 19.88
CA VAL A 158 15.04 -7.54 19.37
C VAL A 158 16.23 -7.65 20.33
N TYR A 159 17.30 -8.29 19.88
CA TYR A 159 18.59 -8.39 20.56
C TYR A 159 19.68 -7.54 19.89
N GLY A 160 19.44 -7.07 18.66
CA GLY A 160 20.33 -6.23 17.87
C GLY A 160 19.91 -4.76 17.84
N SER A 161 20.10 -4.11 16.69
CA SER A 161 19.71 -2.71 16.48
C SER A 161 18.65 -2.54 15.38
N VAL A 162 17.71 -1.62 15.60
CA VAL A 162 16.65 -1.26 14.67
C VAL A 162 16.58 0.26 14.58
N GLN A 163 16.68 0.80 13.39
CA GLN A 163 16.61 2.23 13.15
C GLN A 163 15.72 2.51 11.95
N HIS A 164 14.80 3.48 12.07
CA HIS A 164 13.91 3.94 11.03
C HIS A 164 13.30 2.77 10.22
N SER A 165 12.66 1.82 10.92
CA SER A 165 12.21 0.57 10.32
C SER A 165 10.86 0.13 10.87
N VAL A 166 10.13 -0.64 10.07
CA VAL A 166 8.86 -1.25 10.47
C VAL A 166 9.04 -2.75 10.66
N ILE A 167 8.89 -3.22 11.90
CA ILE A 167 9.07 -4.60 12.32
C ILE A 167 7.70 -5.21 12.62
N PHE A 168 7.28 -6.15 11.79
CA PHE A 168 6.01 -6.85 11.92
C PHE A 168 6.06 -7.94 13.01
N ALA A 169 4.90 -8.57 13.24
CA ALA A 169 4.68 -9.51 14.33
C ALA A 169 5.63 -10.73 14.29
N GLY A 170 6.13 -11.12 15.44
CA GLY A 170 6.90 -12.35 15.60
C GLY A 170 8.29 -12.34 14.96
N VAL A 171 8.82 -11.17 14.58
CA VAL A 171 10.17 -11.05 14.01
C VAL A 171 11.23 -11.24 15.09
N THR A 172 12.29 -11.99 14.76
CA THR A 172 13.47 -12.12 15.61
C THR A 172 14.68 -11.42 15.00
N ILE A 173 15.29 -10.50 15.74
CA ILE A 173 16.54 -9.81 15.37
C ILE A 173 17.61 -10.20 16.36
N GLU A 174 18.54 -11.07 15.94
CA GLU A 174 19.56 -11.63 16.81
C GLU A 174 20.64 -10.61 17.21
N GLU A 175 21.46 -10.98 18.19
CA GLU A 175 22.53 -10.16 18.73
C GLU A 175 23.53 -9.70 17.66
N GLY A 176 23.87 -8.40 17.66
CA GLY A 176 24.78 -7.81 16.68
C GLY A 176 24.19 -7.62 15.28
N ALA A 177 22.94 -8.06 15.03
CA ALA A 177 22.25 -7.75 13.78
C ALA A 177 21.80 -6.29 13.76
N SER A 178 21.69 -5.72 12.56
CA SER A 178 21.28 -4.32 12.34
C SER A 178 20.23 -4.23 11.22
N VAL A 179 19.13 -3.56 11.51
CA VAL A 179 18.03 -3.29 10.54
C VAL A 179 17.85 -1.79 10.44
N ILE A 180 18.00 -1.25 9.23
CA ILE A 180 17.98 0.19 8.96
C ILE A 180 17.12 0.47 7.74
N ASP A 181 16.25 1.51 7.80
CA ASP A 181 15.39 1.94 6.67
C ASP A 181 14.63 0.77 6.00
N SER A 182 14.14 -0.18 6.78
CA SER A 182 13.67 -1.45 6.25
C SER A 182 12.30 -1.86 6.78
N VAL A 183 11.61 -2.68 6.00
CA VAL A 183 10.35 -3.33 6.35
C VAL A 183 10.61 -4.81 6.54
N VAL A 184 10.42 -5.33 7.75
CA VAL A 184 10.61 -6.74 8.07
C VAL A 184 9.26 -7.37 8.35
N MET A 185 8.79 -8.22 7.44
CA MET A 185 7.47 -8.83 7.47
C MET A 185 7.36 -9.95 8.52
N PRO A 186 6.15 -10.42 8.85
CA PRO A 186 5.92 -11.31 9.99
C PRO A 186 6.82 -12.56 10.01
N TYR A 187 7.24 -12.94 11.20
CA TYR A 187 8.01 -14.16 11.49
C TYR A 187 9.36 -14.27 10.76
N ALA A 188 9.86 -13.20 10.16
CA ALA A 188 11.19 -13.19 9.59
C ALA A 188 12.27 -13.25 10.70
N VAL A 189 13.42 -13.83 10.37
CA VAL A 189 14.54 -13.98 11.31
C VAL A 189 15.79 -13.31 10.72
N ILE A 190 16.32 -12.32 11.41
CA ILE A 190 17.58 -11.65 11.07
C ILE A 190 18.66 -12.20 12.01
N LYS A 191 19.52 -13.06 11.46
CA LYS A 191 20.51 -13.78 12.26
C LYS A 191 21.67 -12.90 12.70
N ARG A 192 22.42 -13.40 13.69
CA ARG A 192 23.55 -12.73 14.34
C ARG A 192 24.46 -12.01 13.36
N GLY A 193 24.72 -10.73 13.62
CA GLY A 193 25.64 -9.89 12.85
C GLY A 193 25.21 -9.59 11.41
N ALA A 194 24.00 -9.99 11.01
CA ALA A 194 23.47 -9.61 9.68
C ALA A 194 23.12 -8.12 9.63
N VAL A 195 23.27 -7.52 8.46
CA VAL A 195 22.93 -6.12 8.20
C VAL A 195 21.89 -6.05 7.10
N VAL A 196 20.73 -5.44 7.42
CA VAL A 196 19.63 -5.23 6.49
C VAL A 196 19.43 -3.72 6.35
N ARG A 197 19.56 -3.21 5.13
CA ARG A 197 19.39 -1.78 4.85
C ARG A 197 18.48 -1.57 3.65
N ARG A 198 17.60 -0.59 3.75
CA ARG A 198 16.72 -0.17 2.67
C ARG A 198 16.13 -1.36 1.92
N ALA A 199 15.44 -2.22 2.68
CA ALA A 199 14.99 -3.52 2.20
C ALA A 199 13.58 -3.86 2.66
N ILE A 200 12.94 -4.77 1.93
CA ILE A 200 11.75 -5.49 2.34
C ILE A 200 12.14 -6.96 2.53
N VAL A 201 12.04 -7.45 3.75
CA VAL A 201 12.24 -8.87 4.08
C VAL A 201 10.88 -9.53 4.18
N ALA A 202 10.62 -10.54 3.34
CA ALA A 202 9.32 -11.20 3.26
C ALA A 202 9.00 -12.03 4.51
N GLU A 203 7.72 -12.37 4.64
CA GLU A 203 7.20 -13.22 5.71
C GLU A 203 7.96 -14.55 5.78
N ASN A 204 8.33 -14.99 6.99
CA ASN A 204 9.10 -16.22 7.26
C ASN A 204 10.51 -16.29 6.63
N ALA A 205 10.99 -15.23 6.00
CA ALA A 205 12.34 -15.22 5.43
C ALA A 205 13.41 -15.22 6.50
N VAL A 206 14.56 -15.83 6.20
CA VAL A 206 15.69 -15.92 7.12
C VAL A 206 16.93 -15.28 6.49
N ILE A 207 17.41 -14.20 7.09
CA ILE A 207 18.68 -13.59 6.72
C ILE A 207 19.81 -14.30 7.50
N GLY A 208 20.74 -14.92 6.78
CA GLY A 208 21.85 -15.68 7.37
C GLY A 208 22.79 -14.82 8.23
N ALA A 209 23.49 -15.47 9.15
CA ALA A 209 24.42 -14.77 10.03
C ALA A 209 25.52 -14.05 9.23
N GLY A 210 25.79 -12.81 9.59
CA GLY A 210 26.79 -11.95 8.93
C GLY A 210 26.47 -11.53 7.49
N CYS A 211 25.30 -11.90 6.95
CA CYS A 211 24.90 -11.48 5.61
C CYS A 211 24.60 -9.98 5.55
N MET A 212 24.86 -9.39 4.42
CA MET A 212 24.48 -8.00 4.10
C MET A 212 23.39 -8.00 3.03
N VAL A 213 22.29 -7.28 3.27
CA VAL A 213 21.15 -7.12 2.37
C VAL A 213 20.90 -5.63 2.17
N GLY A 214 20.84 -5.23 0.92
CA GLY A 214 20.58 -3.85 0.52
C GLY A 214 21.77 -2.90 0.73
N GLU A 215 21.58 -1.67 0.29
CA GLU A 215 22.59 -0.59 0.29
C GLU A 215 21.97 0.67 0.90
N GLU A 216 22.80 1.67 1.21
CA GLU A 216 22.31 2.96 1.78
C GLU A 216 21.45 3.75 0.79
N THR A 217 21.73 3.60 -0.49
CA THR A 217 21.07 4.33 -1.58
C THR A 217 20.76 3.38 -2.73
N GLY A 218 19.87 3.77 -3.63
CA GLY A 218 19.52 2.96 -4.79
C GLY A 218 18.17 2.25 -4.63
N ASN A 219 18.03 1.12 -5.29
CA ASN A 219 16.78 0.35 -5.29
C ASN A 219 16.51 -0.32 -3.94
N ILE A 220 15.24 -0.55 -3.64
CA ILE A 220 14.83 -1.32 -2.46
C ILE A 220 15.20 -2.79 -2.68
N ALA A 221 16.00 -3.35 -1.78
CA ALA A 221 16.30 -4.78 -1.81
C ALA A 221 15.08 -5.60 -1.37
N VAL A 222 14.83 -6.72 -2.03
CA VAL A 222 13.73 -7.63 -1.65
C VAL A 222 14.29 -9.01 -1.40
N VAL A 223 14.00 -9.56 -0.22
CA VAL A 223 14.37 -10.93 0.12
C VAL A 223 13.09 -11.73 0.31
N GLY A 224 12.91 -12.76 -0.55
CA GLY A 224 11.84 -13.75 -0.44
C GLY A 224 12.20 -14.89 0.54
N GLN A 225 11.33 -15.88 0.59
CA GLN A 225 11.58 -17.13 1.33
C GLN A 225 12.64 -17.97 0.63
#